data_75456e55808e4c7f930984d8ef00367f
#
_entry.id   75456e55808e4c7f930984d8ef00367f
#
_cell.length_a   1.000
_cell.length_b   1.000
_cell.length_c   1.000
_cell.angle_alpha   90.00
_cell.angle_beta   90.00
_cell.angle_gamma   90.00
#
_symmetry.space_group_name_H-M   'P 1'
#
loop_
_entity.id
_entity.type
_entity.pdbx_description
1 polymer ?
#
loop_
_entity_poly.entity_id
_entity_poly.type
_entity_poly.pdbx_seq_one_letter_code
_entity_poly.pdbx_strand_id
1 'polypeptide(L)'
;KTDYPDRRLMTMMRGGTTGLQRYSVFPWSTDVSRSWGGLQPQINIMLNSGLSGLGYMSHDVGGFAIDPENPVDPELYVRWLQLGTFSPILRTHAQADAEPYKYPQYSSIIEPLIKDRYRWLPYNYTLAWENAAMGLPLVRPLNFHTPGSISPAGRQDEYLWGRDVLVAPVLTQGATERTVIFPEGTWLDMADPSRRFTQAD
;
A
#
# COMPACT_ATOMS: atom_id res chain seq x y z
N LYS A 1 25.03 -13.89 -3.42
CA LYS A 1 24.63 -15.31 -3.24
C LYS A 1 25.81 -16.27 -3.20
N THR A 2 26.95 -15.93 -3.77
CA THR A 2 28.16 -16.76 -3.77
C THR A 2 28.69 -17.02 -2.36
N ASP A 3 28.63 -16.00 -1.49
CA ASP A 3 29.20 -16.10 -0.13
C ASP A 3 28.20 -16.65 0.89
N TYR A 4 26.89 -16.54 0.60
CA TYR A 4 25.80 -16.98 1.48
C TYR A 4 24.67 -17.63 0.68
N PRO A 5 24.87 -18.81 0.09
CA PRO A 5 23.91 -19.45 -0.83
C PRO A 5 22.58 -19.81 -0.15
N ASP A 6 22.62 -20.11 1.15
CA ASP A 6 21.45 -20.54 1.94
C ASP A 6 20.71 -19.39 2.64
N ARG A 7 21.14 -18.15 2.42
CA ARG A 7 20.51 -16.98 3.02
C ARG A 7 19.69 -16.18 2.02
N ARG A 8 18.51 -15.75 2.45
CA ARG A 8 17.74 -14.74 1.73
C ARG A 8 18.23 -13.35 2.15
N LEU A 9 18.59 -12.55 1.17
CA LEU A 9 19.00 -11.17 1.40
C LEU A 9 17.77 -10.27 1.34
N MET A 10 17.72 -9.27 2.20
CA MET A 10 16.77 -8.19 2.19
C MET A 10 17.55 -6.88 2.41
N THR A 11 17.52 -6.02 1.41
CA THR A 11 18.17 -4.71 1.47
C THR A 11 17.16 -3.62 1.22
N MET A 12 16.88 -2.82 2.22
CA MET A 12 16.08 -1.61 2.05
C MET A 12 17.00 -0.43 1.76
N MET A 13 16.70 0.33 0.70
CA MET A 13 17.53 1.47 0.33
C MET A 13 16.71 2.63 -0.26
N ARG A 14 17.27 3.83 -0.11
CA ARG A 14 16.67 5.06 -0.66
C ARG A 14 16.80 5.06 -2.18
N GLY A 15 15.67 4.95 -2.84
CA GLY A 15 15.62 4.91 -4.29
C GLY A 15 15.97 3.55 -4.87
N GLY A 16 15.73 3.45 -6.15
CA GLY A 16 15.96 2.26 -6.93
C GLY A 16 15.65 2.51 -8.40
N THR A 17 16.20 1.68 -9.26
CA THR A 17 15.90 1.68 -10.69
C THR A 17 15.58 0.26 -11.14
N THR A 18 14.94 0.12 -12.29
CA THR A 18 14.70 -1.15 -12.92
C THR A 18 16.00 -1.98 -13.00
N GLY A 19 15.92 -3.23 -12.56
CA GLY A 19 17.07 -4.15 -12.51
C GLY A 19 17.65 -4.34 -11.09
N LEU A 20 17.38 -3.46 -10.14
CA LEU A 20 17.87 -3.58 -8.76
C LEU A 20 17.15 -4.68 -7.96
N GLN A 21 15.95 -5.09 -8.36
CA GLN A 21 15.23 -6.21 -7.75
C GLN A 21 16.04 -7.51 -7.75
N ARG A 22 16.93 -7.71 -8.72
CA ARG A 22 17.86 -8.87 -8.78
C ARG A 22 18.81 -8.96 -7.58
N TYR A 23 19.03 -7.85 -6.89
CA TYR A 23 19.91 -7.75 -5.72
C TYR A 23 19.12 -7.76 -4.40
N SER A 24 17.83 -8.12 -4.44
CA SER A 24 16.92 -8.11 -3.28
C SER A 24 16.79 -6.73 -2.64
N VAL A 25 16.74 -5.69 -3.47
CA VAL A 25 16.56 -4.31 -3.04
C VAL A 25 15.07 -3.99 -2.95
N PHE A 26 14.68 -3.42 -1.83
CA PHE A 26 13.34 -2.89 -1.56
C PHE A 26 13.45 -1.38 -1.32
N PRO A 27 13.00 -0.55 -2.27
CA PRO A 27 13.02 0.90 -2.10
C PRO A 27 11.85 1.38 -1.24
N TRP A 28 11.98 2.60 -0.71
CA TRP A 28 10.86 3.33 -0.10
C TRP A 28 10.84 4.78 -0.55
N SER A 29 9.72 5.47 -0.29
CA SER A 29 9.45 6.84 -0.74
C SER A 29 10.24 7.92 0.00
N THR A 30 11.28 7.53 0.74
CA THR A 30 12.19 8.40 1.50
C THR A 30 11.51 9.20 2.62
N ASP A 31 12.08 10.34 2.97
CA ASP A 31 11.66 11.18 4.11
C ASP A 31 10.38 11.98 3.76
N VAL A 32 9.30 11.27 3.46
CA VAL A 32 8.04 11.89 3.09
C VAL A 32 7.46 12.72 4.23
N SER A 33 6.88 13.87 3.90
CA SER A 33 6.23 14.73 4.88
C SER A 33 5.08 14.00 5.60
N ARG A 34 4.97 14.22 6.92
CA ARG A 34 3.84 13.80 7.74
C ARG A 34 2.65 14.73 7.48
N SER A 35 2.03 14.53 6.33
CA SER A 35 0.90 15.35 5.85
C SER A 35 0.01 14.56 4.91
N TRP A 36 -1.21 15.05 4.69
CA TRP A 36 -2.12 14.49 3.68
C TRP A 36 -1.52 14.57 2.28
N GLY A 37 -0.78 15.64 1.98
CA GLY A 37 -0.01 15.76 0.73
C GLY A 37 1.14 14.75 0.61
N GLY A 38 1.65 14.23 1.72
CA GLY A 38 2.63 13.15 1.74
C GLY A 38 1.98 11.77 1.54
N LEU A 39 0.76 11.57 2.06
CA LEU A 39 0.00 10.33 1.91
C LEU A 39 -0.48 10.09 0.47
N GLN A 40 -1.11 11.11 -0.13
CA GLN A 40 -1.79 10.98 -1.43
C GLN A 40 -0.91 10.37 -2.54
N PRO A 41 0.35 10.79 -2.76
CA PRO A 41 1.17 10.27 -3.84
C PRO A 41 1.68 8.85 -3.63
N GLN A 42 1.53 8.25 -2.44
CA GLN A 42 2.09 6.92 -2.16
C GLN A 42 1.51 5.83 -3.06
N ILE A 43 0.22 5.93 -3.43
CA ILE A 43 -0.41 4.98 -4.35
C ILE A 43 0.28 5.03 -5.72
N ASN A 44 0.49 6.24 -6.26
CA ASN A 44 1.18 6.42 -7.53
C ASN A 44 2.61 5.91 -7.51
N ILE A 45 3.32 6.17 -6.43
CA ILE A 45 4.69 5.70 -6.24
C ILE A 45 4.71 4.17 -6.24
N MET A 46 3.81 3.50 -5.52
CA MET A 46 3.70 2.04 -5.49
C MET A 46 3.35 1.46 -6.86
N LEU A 47 2.36 2.03 -7.55
CA LEU A 47 1.92 1.59 -8.87
C LEU A 47 3.04 1.69 -9.90
N ASN A 48 3.65 2.86 -10.03
CA ASN A 48 4.68 3.10 -11.04
C ASN A 48 5.97 2.33 -10.74
N SER A 49 6.35 2.20 -9.47
CA SER A 49 7.49 1.38 -9.06
C SER A 49 7.25 -0.09 -9.38
N GLY A 50 6.05 -0.61 -9.07
CA GLY A 50 5.65 -1.98 -9.39
C GLY A 50 5.70 -2.27 -10.89
N LEU A 51 5.14 -1.39 -11.71
CA LEU A 51 5.19 -1.49 -13.17
C LEU A 51 6.61 -1.37 -13.74
N SER A 52 7.52 -0.75 -13.01
CA SER A 52 8.94 -0.66 -13.35
C SER A 52 9.78 -1.84 -12.82
N GLY A 53 9.14 -2.87 -12.28
CA GLY A 53 9.79 -4.08 -11.75
C GLY A 53 10.22 -4.00 -10.28
N LEU A 54 9.91 -2.91 -9.58
CA LEU A 54 10.20 -2.74 -8.14
C LEU A 54 8.93 -3.01 -7.32
N GLY A 55 8.48 -4.27 -7.31
CA GLY A 55 7.20 -4.69 -6.75
C GLY A 55 7.05 -4.51 -5.22
N TYR A 56 8.14 -4.29 -4.51
CA TYR A 56 8.17 -4.14 -3.05
C TYR A 56 8.38 -2.70 -2.59
N MET A 57 7.77 -1.74 -3.27
CA MET A 57 7.85 -0.35 -2.85
C MET A 57 7.25 -0.15 -1.46
N SER A 58 8.00 0.52 -0.59
CA SER A 58 7.61 0.85 0.77
C SER A 58 7.34 2.35 0.93
N HIS A 59 6.70 2.69 2.02
CA HIS A 59 6.56 4.05 2.51
C HIS A 59 6.58 4.07 4.04
N ASP A 60 6.92 5.20 4.61
CA ASP A 60 6.92 5.40 6.05
C ASP A 60 5.48 5.69 6.51
N VAL A 61 4.84 4.70 7.14
CA VAL A 61 3.45 4.82 7.60
C VAL A 61 3.31 5.93 8.63
N GLY A 62 2.42 6.87 8.35
CA GLY A 62 2.22 8.07 9.15
C GLY A 62 3.06 9.28 8.70
N GLY A 63 3.99 9.07 7.76
CA GLY A 63 4.94 10.09 7.28
C GLY A 63 6.19 10.18 8.16
N PHE A 64 7.34 10.45 7.54
CA PHE A 64 8.64 10.51 8.21
C PHE A 64 8.94 11.87 8.81
N ALA A 65 8.93 12.91 7.96
CA ALA A 65 9.33 14.26 8.35
C ALA A 65 8.21 14.96 9.12
N ILE A 66 8.51 15.37 10.34
CA ILE A 66 7.56 16.08 11.19
C ILE A 66 7.49 17.54 10.71
N ASP A 67 6.26 18.01 10.53
CA ASP A 67 5.98 19.43 10.40
C ASP A 67 5.92 20.02 11.82
N PRO A 68 6.79 20.98 12.17
CA PRO A 68 6.75 21.61 13.50
C PRO A 68 5.44 22.33 13.79
N GLU A 69 4.72 22.80 12.76
CA GLU A 69 3.43 23.48 12.92
C GLU A 69 2.27 22.48 13.08
N ASN A 70 2.44 21.24 12.56
CA ASN A 70 1.45 20.17 12.63
C ASN A 70 2.09 18.83 13.06
N PRO A 71 2.61 18.72 14.27
CA PRO A 71 3.45 17.60 14.68
C PRO A 71 2.72 16.25 14.73
N VAL A 72 1.41 16.23 14.98
CA VAL A 72 0.62 15.00 15.13
C VAL A 72 -0.77 15.18 14.56
N ASP A 73 -1.09 14.40 13.53
CA ASP A 73 -2.46 14.20 13.04
C ASP A 73 -2.80 12.70 13.23
N PRO A 74 -3.55 12.34 14.28
CA PRO A 74 -3.90 10.94 14.54
C PRO A 74 -4.79 10.35 13.46
N GLU A 75 -5.66 11.13 12.81
CA GLU A 75 -6.45 10.66 11.67
C GLU A 75 -5.56 10.29 10.51
N LEU A 76 -4.60 11.14 10.15
CA LEU A 76 -3.61 10.88 9.11
C LEU A 76 -2.87 9.57 9.39
N TYR A 77 -2.42 9.37 10.63
CA TYR A 77 -1.71 8.14 11.01
C TYR A 77 -2.57 6.89 10.78
N VAL A 78 -3.83 6.93 11.23
CA VAL A 78 -4.77 5.80 11.06
C VAL A 78 -5.05 5.54 9.59
N ARG A 79 -5.31 6.58 8.79
CA ARG A 79 -5.57 6.44 7.34
C ARG A 79 -4.34 5.91 6.59
N TRP A 80 -3.15 6.37 6.99
CA TRP A 80 -1.92 5.85 6.41
C TRP A 80 -1.67 4.38 6.79
N LEU A 81 -1.99 3.99 8.03
CA LEU A 81 -1.91 2.60 8.46
C LEU A 81 -2.92 1.71 7.71
N GLN A 82 -4.12 2.21 7.42
CA GLN A 82 -5.09 1.52 6.57
C GLN A 82 -4.51 1.23 5.18
N LEU A 83 -3.90 2.24 4.53
CA LEU A 83 -3.17 2.05 3.28
C LEU A 83 -2.01 1.06 3.45
N GLY A 84 -1.22 1.19 4.52
CA GLY A 84 -0.07 0.34 4.81
C GLY A 84 -0.43 -1.14 4.98
N THR A 85 -1.62 -1.44 5.48
CA THR A 85 -2.12 -2.82 5.63
C THR A 85 -2.16 -3.56 4.30
N PHE A 86 -2.47 -2.87 3.21
CA PHE A 86 -2.55 -3.39 1.84
C PHE A 86 -1.41 -2.86 0.94
N SER A 87 -0.26 -2.57 1.53
CA SER A 87 0.95 -2.19 0.81
C SER A 87 1.95 -3.36 0.77
N PRO A 88 2.89 -3.40 -0.18
CA PRO A 88 3.89 -4.46 -0.27
C PRO A 88 4.67 -4.65 1.03
N ILE A 89 5.10 -3.55 1.64
CA ILE A 89 5.79 -3.52 2.92
C ILE A 89 5.01 -2.57 3.85
N LEU A 90 4.65 -3.08 5.03
CA LEU A 90 4.13 -2.26 6.12
C LEU A 90 5.28 -1.97 7.09
N ARG A 91 5.64 -0.72 7.22
CA ARG A 91 6.70 -0.25 8.12
C ARG A 91 6.29 1.07 8.76
N THR A 92 6.33 1.14 10.08
CA THR A 92 6.25 2.39 10.81
C THR A 92 7.66 2.94 10.99
N HIS A 93 7.90 4.17 10.57
CA HIS A 93 9.20 4.82 10.67
C HIS A 93 9.04 6.32 10.52
N ALA A 94 9.59 7.09 11.46
CA ALA A 94 9.54 8.54 11.44
C ALA A 94 10.64 9.14 12.32
N GLN A 95 10.77 10.45 12.31
CA GLN A 95 11.63 11.19 13.22
C GLN A 95 11.18 11.04 14.69
N ALA A 96 9.86 10.95 14.93
CA ALA A 96 9.27 10.63 16.23
C ALA A 96 7.85 10.08 16.07
N ASP A 97 7.33 9.44 17.12
CA ASP A 97 5.95 8.97 17.24
C ASP A 97 5.45 8.15 16.04
N ALA A 98 6.31 7.23 15.56
CA ALA A 98 5.99 6.34 14.45
C ALA A 98 5.22 5.09 14.91
N GLU A 99 5.28 4.75 16.17
CA GLU A 99 4.80 3.47 16.70
C GLU A 99 3.31 3.51 17.00
N PRO A 100 2.57 2.41 16.71
CA PRO A 100 1.12 2.33 16.95
C PRO A 100 0.69 2.63 18.37
N TYR A 101 1.49 2.26 19.37
CA TYR A 101 1.19 2.48 20.79
C TYR A 101 1.27 3.96 21.21
N LYS A 102 1.75 4.83 20.36
CA LYS A 102 1.72 6.29 20.58
C LYS A 102 0.32 6.89 20.36
N TYR A 103 -0.60 6.11 19.84
CA TYR A 103 -1.97 6.51 19.53
C TYR A 103 -3.01 5.66 20.28
N PRO A 104 -2.94 5.58 21.63
CA PRO A 104 -3.77 4.65 22.42
C PRO A 104 -5.26 4.92 22.29
N GLN A 105 -5.67 6.14 22.02
CA GLN A 105 -7.08 6.52 21.78
C GLN A 105 -7.66 5.90 20.52
N TYR A 106 -6.82 5.41 19.60
CA TYR A 106 -7.23 4.73 18.36
C TYR A 106 -6.89 3.24 18.34
N SER A 107 -6.53 2.65 19.49
CA SER A 107 -6.14 1.24 19.58
C SER A 107 -7.22 0.29 19.06
N SER A 108 -8.51 0.63 19.27
CA SER A 108 -9.65 -0.13 18.74
C SER A 108 -9.72 -0.22 17.21
N ILE A 109 -9.04 0.69 16.49
CA ILE A 109 -8.92 0.68 15.02
C ILE A 109 -7.55 0.11 14.62
N ILE A 110 -6.48 0.53 15.28
CA ILE A 110 -5.11 0.18 14.95
C ILE A 110 -4.83 -1.32 15.13
N GLU A 111 -5.25 -1.89 16.27
CA GLU A 111 -5.00 -3.32 16.53
C GLU A 111 -5.65 -4.26 15.51
N PRO A 112 -6.93 -4.08 15.12
CA PRO A 112 -7.53 -4.86 14.05
C PRO A 112 -6.78 -4.76 12.73
N LEU A 113 -6.35 -3.55 12.33
CA LEU A 113 -5.59 -3.35 11.08
C LEU A 113 -4.27 -4.14 11.07
N ILE A 114 -3.55 -4.14 12.18
CA ILE A 114 -2.31 -4.90 12.32
C ILE A 114 -2.61 -6.41 12.27
N LYS A 115 -3.66 -6.86 12.98
CA LYS A 115 -4.09 -8.27 12.96
C LYS A 115 -4.51 -8.70 11.55
N ASP A 116 -5.21 -7.83 10.82
CA ASP A 116 -5.60 -8.09 9.44
C ASP A 116 -4.38 -8.20 8.53
N ARG A 117 -3.37 -7.33 8.69
CA ARG A 117 -2.11 -7.50 7.95
C ARG A 117 -1.52 -8.91 8.12
N TYR A 118 -1.54 -9.46 9.33
CA TYR A 118 -1.07 -10.82 9.58
C TYR A 118 -1.98 -11.90 8.97
N ARG A 119 -3.30 -11.71 9.00
CA ARG A 119 -4.25 -12.62 8.33
C ARG A 119 -4.04 -12.68 6.82
N TRP A 120 -3.63 -11.57 6.22
CA TRP A 120 -3.34 -11.46 4.79
C TRP A 120 -1.96 -12.00 4.39
N LEU A 121 -1.10 -12.42 5.32
CA LEU A 121 0.23 -12.93 4.98
C LEU A 121 0.23 -14.08 3.97
N PRO A 122 -0.67 -15.08 4.03
CA PRO A 122 -0.71 -16.15 3.02
C PRO A 122 -0.98 -15.60 1.62
N TYR A 123 -1.92 -14.67 1.47
CA TYR A 123 -2.20 -14.00 0.21
C TYR A 123 -1.00 -13.17 -0.26
N ASN A 124 -0.42 -12.37 0.62
CA ASN A 124 0.77 -11.58 0.33
C ASN A 124 1.94 -12.46 -0.11
N TYR A 125 2.09 -13.63 0.48
CA TYR A 125 3.14 -14.59 0.08
C TYR A 125 2.89 -15.14 -1.33
N THR A 126 1.64 -15.38 -1.70
CA THR A 126 1.26 -15.75 -3.07
C THR A 126 1.61 -14.64 -4.05
N LEU A 127 1.28 -13.38 -3.74
CA LEU A 127 1.66 -12.24 -4.59
C LEU A 127 3.18 -12.09 -4.72
N ALA A 128 3.92 -12.36 -3.65
CA ALA A 128 5.37 -12.36 -3.67
C ALA A 128 5.93 -13.48 -4.58
N TRP A 129 5.29 -14.65 -4.59
CA TRP A 129 5.61 -15.72 -5.52
C TRP A 129 5.29 -15.32 -6.98
N GLU A 130 4.12 -14.76 -7.24
CA GLU A 130 3.77 -14.24 -8.57
C GLU A 130 4.78 -13.20 -9.06
N ASN A 131 5.23 -12.31 -8.18
CA ASN A 131 6.26 -11.34 -8.53
C ASN A 131 7.59 -12.01 -8.88
N ALA A 132 8.04 -12.98 -8.08
CA ALA A 132 9.30 -13.67 -8.31
C ALA A 132 9.28 -14.58 -9.56
N ALA A 133 8.18 -15.27 -9.82
CA ALA A 133 8.05 -16.25 -10.87
C ALA A 133 7.63 -15.64 -12.22
N MET A 134 6.78 -14.62 -12.20
CA MET A 134 6.12 -14.06 -13.38
C MET A 134 6.39 -12.57 -13.59
N GLY A 135 7.05 -11.90 -12.64
CA GLY A 135 7.28 -10.45 -12.70
C GLY A 135 6.06 -9.60 -12.42
N LEU A 136 4.95 -10.17 -11.96
CA LEU A 136 3.72 -9.42 -11.71
C LEU A 136 3.87 -8.51 -10.48
N PRO A 137 3.51 -7.23 -10.56
CA PRO A 137 3.56 -6.34 -9.39
C PRO A 137 2.51 -6.75 -8.36
N LEU A 138 2.78 -6.48 -7.07
CA LEU A 138 1.83 -6.74 -5.99
C LEU A 138 0.68 -5.73 -6.02
N VAL A 139 1.01 -4.47 -6.29
CA VAL A 139 0.06 -3.36 -6.47
C VAL A 139 -0.15 -3.14 -7.96
N ARG A 140 -1.41 -3.21 -8.42
CA ARG A 140 -1.76 -3.21 -9.84
C ARG A 140 -2.77 -2.11 -10.14
N PRO A 141 -2.66 -1.39 -11.27
CA PRO A 141 -3.72 -0.48 -11.70
C PRO A 141 -5.01 -1.26 -12.02
N LEU A 142 -6.14 -0.59 -11.90
CA LEU A 142 -7.47 -1.24 -12.04
C LEU A 142 -7.66 -1.99 -13.37
N ASN A 143 -7.06 -1.48 -14.44
CA ASN A 143 -7.14 -2.07 -15.79
C ASN A 143 -6.03 -3.09 -16.09
N PHE A 144 -5.23 -3.49 -15.08
CA PHE A 144 -4.08 -4.38 -15.30
C PHE A 144 -4.47 -5.73 -15.91
N HIS A 145 -5.61 -6.28 -15.48
CA HIS A 145 -6.11 -7.58 -15.95
C HIS A 145 -7.15 -7.48 -17.08
N THR A 146 -7.64 -6.29 -17.35
CA THR A 146 -8.67 -6.01 -18.36
C THR A 146 -8.25 -4.81 -19.22
N PRO A 147 -7.23 -4.98 -20.09
CA PRO A 147 -6.78 -3.90 -20.96
C PRO A 147 -7.93 -3.41 -21.86
N GLY A 148 -8.20 -2.12 -21.85
CA GLY A 148 -9.30 -1.51 -22.62
C GLY A 148 -10.60 -1.34 -21.85
N SER A 149 -10.78 -1.95 -20.67
CA SER A 149 -11.83 -1.56 -19.75
C SER A 149 -11.52 -0.18 -19.17
N ILE A 150 -12.57 0.58 -18.90
CA ILE A 150 -12.45 1.97 -18.48
C ILE A 150 -11.85 2.01 -17.06
N SER A 151 -10.52 2.18 -16.97
CA SER A 151 -10.04 3.00 -15.88
C SER A 151 -10.22 4.44 -16.35
N PRO A 152 -10.92 5.31 -15.65
CA PRO A 152 -10.90 6.72 -15.97
C PRO A 152 -9.44 7.13 -16.01
N ALA A 153 -8.98 7.57 -17.17
CA ALA A 153 -7.62 8.00 -17.38
C ALA A 153 -7.28 9.02 -16.27
N GLY A 154 -6.28 8.72 -15.45
CA GLY A 154 -5.82 9.59 -14.38
C GLY A 154 -6.31 9.27 -12.97
N ARG A 155 -7.16 8.26 -12.74
CA ARG A 155 -7.52 7.89 -11.36
C ARG A 155 -6.40 7.07 -10.72
N GLN A 156 -5.82 7.63 -9.67
CA GLN A 156 -4.61 7.14 -9.02
C GLN A 156 -4.78 7.07 -7.50
N ASP A 157 -6.03 6.99 -7.03
CA ASP A 157 -6.40 7.00 -5.64
C ASP A 157 -6.98 5.66 -5.16
N GLU A 158 -6.92 4.64 -6.02
CA GLU A 158 -7.29 3.26 -5.74
C GLU A 158 -6.51 2.28 -6.62
N TYR A 159 -6.43 1.02 -6.21
CA TYR A 159 -5.63 0.01 -6.89
C TYR A 159 -6.11 -1.41 -6.58
N LEU A 160 -5.63 -2.38 -7.34
CA LEU A 160 -5.76 -3.79 -7.02
C LEU A 160 -4.55 -4.26 -6.21
N TRP A 161 -4.80 -4.91 -5.08
CA TRP A 161 -3.83 -5.70 -4.34
C TRP A 161 -3.87 -7.13 -4.87
N GLY A 162 -2.93 -7.47 -5.74
CA GLY A 162 -3.01 -8.67 -6.55
C GLY A 162 -4.10 -8.56 -7.62
N ARG A 163 -4.91 -9.60 -7.75
CA ARG A 163 -6.00 -9.66 -8.72
C ARG A 163 -7.37 -9.42 -8.10
N ASP A 164 -7.54 -9.85 -6.86
CA ASP A 164 -8.86 -10.13 -6.30
C ASP A 164 -9.27 -9.16 -5.19
N VAL A 165 -8.39 -8.24 -4.78
CA VAL A 165 -8.67 -7.27 -3.72
C VAL A 165 -8.56 -5.85 -4.28
N LEU A 166 -9.69 -5.12 -4.27
CA LEU A 166 -9.73 -3.69 -4.57
C LEU A 166 -9.47 -2.90 -3.29
N VAL A 167 -8.52 -1.99 -3.35
CA VAL A 167 -8.14 -1.10 -2.24
C VAL A 167 -8.42 0.34 -2.62
N ALA A 168 -9.30 0.97 -1.87
CA ALA A 168 -9.77 2.33 -2.08
C ALA A 168 -9.62 3.15 -0.78
N PRO A 169 -8.40 3.61 -0.45
CA PRO A 169 -8.13 4.30 0.81
C PRO A 169 -8.77 5.69 0.84
N VAL A 170 -9.09 6.17 2.05
CA VAL A 170 -9.47 7.56 2.28
C VAL A 170 -8.21 8.41 2.36
N LEU A 171 -8.10 9.38 1.46
CA LEU A 171 -6.91 10.23 1.27
C LEU A 171 -7.16 11.71 1.59
N THR A 172 -8.33 12.03 2.12
CA THR A 172 -8.72 13.40 2.45
C THR A 172 -9.15 13.47 3.91
N GLN A 173 -8.60 14.44 4.62
CA GLN A 173 -8.89 14.67 6.04
C GLN A 173 -10.41 14.87 6.27
N GLY A 174 -10.93 14.22 7.29
CA GLY A 174 -12.33 14.33 7.71
C GLY A 174 -13.34 13.68 6.77
N ALA A 175 -12.90 13.06 5.67
CA ALA A 175 -13.81 12.39 4.75
C ALA A 175 -14.39 11.11 5.38
N THR A 176 -15.73 11.02 5.35
CA THR A 176 -16.49 9.86 5.84
C THR A 176 -16.95 8.95 4.70
N GLU A 177 -16.84 9.41 3.46
CA GLU A 177 -17.23 8.68 2.25
C GLU A 177 -16.27 9.00 1.10
N ARG A 178 -16.24 8.12 0.10
CA ARG A 178 -15.55 8.35 -1.17
C ARG A 178 -16.25 7.60 -2.30
N THR A 179 -16.08 8.08 -3.51
CA THR A 179 -16.47 7.33 -4.71
C THR A 179 -15.42 6.25 -5.00
N VAL A 180 -15.87 5.04 -5.26
CA VAL A 180 -15.02 3.89 -5.66
C VAL A 180 -15.42 3.47 -7.08
N ILE A 181 -14.43 3.17 -7.93
CA ILE A 181 -14.68 2.63 -9.27
C ILE A 181 -14.37 1.14 -9.25
N PHE A 182 -15.38 0.35 -9.56
CA PHE A 182 -15.25 -1.09 -9.63
C PHE A 182 -14.80 -1.50 -11.04
N PRO A 183 -13.70 -2.28 -11.18
CA PRO A 183 -13.41 -2.97 -12.42
C PRO A 183 -14.53 -3.92 -12.82
N GLU A 184 -14.53 -4.37 -14.09
CA GLU A 184 -15.48 -5.38 -14.56
C GLU A 184 -15.52 -6.60 -13.63
N GLY A 185 -16.73 -7.05 -13.28
CA GLY A 185 -16.95 -8.19 -12.40
C GLY A 185 -17.93 -7.89 -11.26
N THR A 186 -18.02 -8.83 -10.33
CA THR A 186 -18.81 -8.69 -9.10
C THR A 186 -17.87 -8.61 -7.91
N TRP A 187 -18.00 -7.55 -7.14
CA TRP A 187 -17.17 -7.27 -5.98
C TRP A 187 -17.98 -7.41 -4.70
N LEU A 188 -17.36 -7.92 -3.65
CA LEU A 188 -17.97 -8.06 -2.33
C LEU A 188 -17.30 -7.11 -1.34
N ASP A 189 -18.08 -6.48 -0.50
CA ASP A 189 -17.55 -5.73 0.64
C ASP A 189 -16.93 -6.72 1.65
N MET A 190 -15.66 -6.54 1.97
CA MET A 190 -14.97 -7.42 2.93
C MET A 190 -15.52 -7.33 4.35
N ALA A 191 -16.07 -6.17 4.72
CA ALA A 191 -16.68 -5.96 6.03
C ALA A 191 -18.11 -6.51 6.10
N ASP A 192 -18.82 -6.54 4.97
CA ASP A 192 -20.17 -7.08 4.83
C ASP A 192 -20.34 -7.81 3.49
N PRO A 193 -20.01 -9.13 3.42
CA PRO A 193 -20.08 -9.88 2.17
C PRO A 193 -21.49 -10.03 1.55
N SER A 194 -22.54 -9.59 2.23
CA SER A 194 -23.89 -9.52 1.64
C SER A 194 -24.02 -8.35 0.64
N ARG A 195 -23.19 -7.33 0.79
CA ARG A 195 -23.13 -6.17 -0.13
C ARG A 195 -22.31 -6.53 -1.36
N ARG A 196 -22.93 -6.35 -2.51
CA ARG A 196 -22.32 -6.64 -3.83
C ARG A 196 -22.33 -5.38 -4.67
N PHE A 197 -21.27 -5.19 -5.42
CA PHE A 197 -21.08 -4.06 -6.32
C PHE A 197 -20.68 -4.58 -7.71
N THR A 198 -21.13 -3.87 -8.73
CA THR A 198 -20.76 -4.11 -10.13
C THR A 198 -20.25 -2.83 -10.77
N GLN A 199 -19.67 -2.90 -11.95
CA GLN A 199 -19.17 -1.71 -12.66
C GLN A 199 -20.24 -0.63 -12.93
N ALA A 200 -21.51 -0.98 -12.88
CA ALA A 200 -22.62 -0.06 -13.11
C ALA A 200 -23.11 0.66 -11.83
N ASP A 201 -22.61 0.26 -10.69
CA ASP A 201 -22.92 0.83 -9.37
C ASP A 201 -21.87 1.89 -9.00
#